data_c2a08a6c7cfbdb42529b5b437b4c4f1b
#
_entry.id   c2a08a6c7cfbdb42529b5b437b4c4f1b
#
_cell.length_a   1.000
_cell.length_b   1.000
_cell.length_c   1.000
_cell.angle_alpha   90.00
_cell.angle_beta   90.00
_cell.angle_gamma   90.00
#
_symmetry.space_group_name_H-M   'P 1'
#
loop_
_entity.id
_entity.type
_entity.pdbx_description
1 polymer ?
#
loop_
_entity_poly.entity_id
_entity_poly.type
_entity_poly.pdbx_seq_one_letter_code
_entity_poly.pdbx_strand_id
1 'polypeptide(L)'
;MFGVTERTFRRWSGRYEAEGAEGLQDRRLGRASARAVPVDEALRMVTWYETRYTGWTVKHFHERWQQEHGGTRSYTWTKKTLQAAGHVARAPRRGAHRKKRPRKPLPGMMLHQDGSTHEW
;
A
#
# COMPACT_ATOMS: atom_id res chain seq x y z
N MET A 1 -26.84 -20.19 16.55
CA MET A 1 -25.77 -20.14 17.56
C MET A 1 -24.79 -19.06 17.13
N PHE A 2 -24.70 -17.95 17.82
CA PHE A 2 -23.73 -16.90 17.49
C PHE A 2 -22.35 -17.35 17.97
N GLY A 3 -21.40 -17.56 17.06
CA GLY A 3 -20.06 -18.07 17.33
C GLY A 3 -19.16 -17.10 18.12
N VAL A 4 -19.69 -16.55 19.21
CA VAL A 4 -19.00 -15.57 20.06
C VAL A 4 -18.54 -16.26 21.33
N THR A 5 -17.29 -16.04 21.73
CA THR A 5 -16.75 -16.60 22.96
C THR A 5 -17.41 -15.96 24.20
N GLU A 6 -17.52 -16.72 25.30
CA GLU A 6 -18.06 -16.26 26.57
C GLU A 6 -17.40 -14.96 27.06
N ARG A 7 -16.09 -14.85 26.91
CA ARG A 7 -15.32 -13.64 27.25
C ARG A 7 -15.79 -12.41 26.45
N THR A 8 -16.07 -12.61 25.17
CA THR A 8 -16.56 -11.52 24.29
C THR A 8 -17.97 -11.11 24.68
N PHE A 9 -18.82 -12.08 24.98
CA PHE A 9 -20.19 -11.85 25.44
C PHE A 9 -20.20 -11.03 26.76
N ARG A 10 -19.45 -11.47 27.78
CA ARG A 10 -19.36 -10.73 29.06
C ARG A 10 -18.87 -9.30 28.85
N ARG A 11 -17.90 -9.08 27.98
CA ARG A 11 -17.42 -7.74 27.68
C ARG A 11 -18.48 -6.87 27.01
N TRP A 12 -19.26 -7.43 26.11
CA TRP A 12 -20.35 -6.70 25.46
C TRP A 12 -21.51 -6.41 26.41
N SER A 13 -21.89 -7.38 27.25
CA SER A 13 -22.91 -7.17 28.29
C SER A 13 -22.53 -6.04 29.23
N GLY A 14 -21.32 -6.05 29.77
CA GLY A 14 -20.87 -4.97 30.64
C GLY A 14 -20.84 -3.60 29.95
N ARG A 15 -20.51 -3.54 28.68
CA ARG A 15 -20.57 -2.28 27.91
C ARG A 15 -21.99 -1.83 27.65
N TYR A 16 -22.89 -2.76 27.40
CA TYR A 16 -24.31 -2.47 27.22
C TYR A 16 -24.95 -1.99 28.52
N GLU A 17 -24.62 -2.60 29.65
CA GLU A 17 -25.12 -2.18 30.99
C GLU A 17 -24.62 -0.77 31.36
N ALA A 18 -23.36 -0.43 30.99
CA ALA A 18 -22.76 0.86 31.30
C ALA A 18 -23.22 2.01 30.39
N GLU A 19 -23.34 1.75 29.09
CA GLU A 19 -23.48 2.78 28.04
C GLU A 19 -24.71 2.55 27.12
N GLY A 20 -25.51 1.51 27.37
CA GLY A 20 -26.63 1.16 26.50
C GLY A 20 -26.18 0.67 25.11
N ALA A 21 -27.04 0.84 24.12
CA ALA A 21 -26.77 0.41 22.75
C ALA A 21 -25.54 1.09 22.13
N GLU A 22 -25.21 2.31 22.52
CA GLU A 22 -24.05 3.04 22.07
C GLU A 22 -22.72 2.37 22.49
N GLY A 23 -22.71 1.74 23.67
CA GLY A 23 -21.59 0.97 24.16
C GLY A 23 -21.18 -0.20 23.26
N LEU A 24 -22.08 -0.71 22.42
CA LEU A 24 -21.83 -1.79 21.49
C LEU A 24 -21.20 -1.33 20.15
N GLN A 25 -21.22 -0.03 19.88
CA GLN A 25 -20.59 0.50 18.66
C GLN A 25 -19.09 0.32 18.68
N ASP A 26 -18.50 0.09 17.50
CA ASP A 26 -17.04 0.03 17.37
C ASP A 26 -16.45 1.44 17.54
N ARG A 27 -15.80 1.67 18.67
CA ARG A 27 -15.17 2.94 19.01
C ARG A 27 -14.02 3.35 18.06
N ARG A 28 -13.65 2.47 17.12
CA ARG A 28 -12.63 2.77 16.08
C ARG A 28 -13.25 3.45 14.87
N LEU A 29 -14.56 3.31 14.69
CA LEU A 29 -15.27 3.97 13.60
C LEU A 29 -15.21 5.50 13.78
N GLY A 30 -14.83 6.19 12.73
CA GLY A 30 -14.72 7.66 12.73
C GLY A 30 -13.48 8.24 13.41
N ARG A 31 -12.63 7.43 14.05
CA ARG A 31 -11.34 7.92 14.59
C ARG A 31 -10.31 8.05 13.50
N ALA A 32 -9.85 9.28 13.26
CA ALA A 32 -8.67 9.50 12.42
C ALA A 32 -7.45 8.80 13.04
N SER A 33 -6.65 8.15 12.22
CA SER A 33 -5.39 7.57 12.68
C SER A 33 -4.46 8.69 13.18
N ALA A 34 -3.82 8.50 14.33
CA ALA A 34 -2.79 9.42 14.81
C ALA A 34 -1.60 9.58 13.82
N ARG A 35 -1.47 8.63 12.89
CA ARG A 35 -0.47 8.67 11.80
C ARG A 35 -1.04 9.22 10.49
N ALA A 36 -2.29 9.68 10.48
CA ALA A 36 -2.87 10.28 9.29
C ALA A 36 -2.09 11.54 8.91
N VAL A 37 -1.77 11.65 7.63
CA VAL A 37 -1.10 12.85 7.11
C VAL A 37 -2.15 13.94 6.98
N PRO A 38 -1.85 15.19 7.39
CA PRO A 38 -2.72 16.33 7.16
C PRO A 38 -3.08 16.47 5.67
N VAL A 39 -4.35 16.75 5.41
CA VAL A 39 -4.86 16.90 4.04
C VAL A 39 -4.13 18.01 3.30
N ASP A 40 -3.83 19.10 4.00
CA ASP A 40 -3.11 20.25 3.44
C ASP A 40 -1.70 19.92 2.94
N GLU A 41 -1.00 19.02 3.65
CA GLU A 41 0.32 18.55 3.21
C GLU A 41 0.21 17.73 1.93
N ALA A 42 -0.80 16.86 1.84
CA ALA A 42 -1.04 16.07 0.65
C ALA A 42 -1.43 16.94 -0.55
N LEU A 43 -2.31 17.90 -0.35
CA LEU A 43 -2.73 18.85 -1.39
C LEU A 43 -1.55 19.69 -1.89
N ARG A 44 -0.75 20.26 -1.00
CA ARG A 44 0.45 21.04 -1.39
C ARG A 44 1.40 20.21 -2.26
N MET A 45 1.65 18.97 -1.87
CA MET A 45 2.52 18.09 -2.64
C MET A 45 1.96 17.81 -4.04
N VAL A 46 0.66 17.54 -4.14
CA VAL A 46 -0.02 17.29 -5.43
C VAL A 46 0.03 18.53 -6.31
N THR A 47 -0.30 19.71 -5.77
CA THR A 47 -0.26 20.98 -6.52
C THR A 47 1.15 21.27 -7.06
N TRP A 48 2.19 20.99 -6.29
CA TRP A 48 3.55 21.18 -6.77
C TRP A 48 3.94 20.21 -7.87
N TYR A 49 3.51 18.96 -7.77
CA TYR A 49 3.70 18.01 -8.85
C TYR A 49 3.02 18.48 -10.14
N GLU A 50 1.77 18.94 -10.04
CA GLU A 50 1.01 19.45 -11.18
C GLU A 50 1.64 20.68 -11.83
N THR A 51 2.09 21.64 -11.02
CA THR A 51 2.53 22.94 -11.54
C THR A 51 3.97 22.95 -12.03
N ARG A 52 4.86 22.15 -11.42
CA ARG A 52 6.31 22.24 -11.69
C ARG A 52 6.95 20.94 -12.15
N TYR A 53 6.36 19.80 -11.81
CA TYR A 53 7.00 18.49 -12.00
C TYR A 53 6.16 17.52 -12.83
N THR A 54 5.22 18.04 -13.61
CA THR A 54 4.38 17.22 -14.50
C THR A 54 5.25 16.36 -15.42
N GLY A 55 4.95 15.05 -15.47
CA GLY A 55 5.71 14.11 -16.29
C GLY A 55 7.00 13.57 -15.68
N TRP A 56 7.40 14.07 -14.51
CA TRP A 56 8.56 13.53 -13.82
C TRP A 56 8.26 12.15 -13.22
N THR A 57 9.32 11.33 -13.10
CA THR A 57 9.18 10.08 -12.37
C THR A 57 8.94 10.36 -10.88
N VAL A 58 8.13 9.54 -10.23
CA VAL A 58 7.84 9.69 -8.80
C VAL A 58 9.10 9.73 -7.95
N LYS A 59 10.13 8.95 -8.32
CA LYS A 59 11.39 8.91 -7.58
C LYS A 59 12.10 10.26 -7.65
N HIS A 60 12.24 10.81 -8.83
CA HIS A 60 12.91 12.10 -9.02
C HIS A 60 12.15 13.25 -8.34
N PHE A 61 10.82 13.25 -8.48
CA PHE A 61 9.99 14.21 -7.74
C PHE A 61 10.15 14.07 -6.22
N HIS A 62 10.15 12.85 -5.69
CA HIS A 62 10.29 12.61 -4.26
C HIS A 62 11.62 13.13 -3.70
N GLU A 63 12.72 12.92 -4.41
CA GLU A 63 14.04 13.47 -4.06
C GLU A 63 14.02 15.00 -4.01
N ARG A 64 13.41 15.64 -5.02
CA ARG A 64 13.24 17.10 -5.05
C ARG A 64 12.31 17.61 -3.94
N TRP A 65 11.21 16.90 -3.72
CA TRP A 65 10.30 17.20 -2.61
C TRP A 65 11.03 17.24 -1.26
N GLN A 66 11.89 16.27 -1.02
CA GLN A 66 12.69 16.23 0.21
C GLN A 66 13.72 17.35 0.29
N GLN A 67 14.44 17.60 -0.79
CA GLN A 67 15.54 18.57 -0.82
C GLN A 67 15.05 20.03 -0.80
N GLU A 68 14.08 20.37 -1.61
CA GLU A 68 13.65 21.74 -1.84
C GLU A 68 12.49 22.18 -0.95
N HIS A 69 11.70 21.23 -0.48
CA HIS A 69 10.44 21.49 0.20
C HIS A 69 10.34 20.86 1.59
N GLY A 70 11.42 20.29 2.08
CA GLY A 70 11.47 19.70 3.42
C GLY A 70 10.52 18.52 3.62
N GLY A 71 10.19 17.79 2.57
CA GLY A 71 9.31 16.63 2.64
C GLY A 71 9.88 15.53 3.54
N THR A 72 9.16 15.18 4.59
CA THR A 72 9.58 14.14 5.55
C THR A 72 8.94 12.77 5.30
N ARG A 73 8.00 12.70 4.35
CA ARG A 73 7.21 11.49 4.09
C ARG A 73 7.99 10.48 3.26
N SER A 74 7.62 9.21 3.41
CA SER A 74 8.26 8.13 2.66
C SER A 74 7.91 8.16 1.17
N TYR A 75 8.79 7.62 0.35
CA TYR A 75 8.54 7.44 -1.09
C TYR A 75 7.22 6.72 -1.38
N THR A 76 6.90 5.68 -0.59
CA THR A 76 5.65 4.93 -0.76
C THR A 76 4.43 5.80 -0.55
N TRP A 77 4.47 6.71 0.42
CA TRP A 77 3.38 7.66 0.65
C TRP A 77 3.25 8.62 -0.53
N THR A 78 4.34 9.26 -0.97
CA THR A 78 4.36 10.16 -2.14
C THR A 78 3.76 9.48 -3.37
N LYS A 79 4.22 8.25 -3.68
CA LYS A 79 3.72 7.47 -4.80
C LYS A 79 2.21 7.20 -4.69
N LYS A 80 1.73 6.73 -3.54
CA LYS A 80 0.30 6.43 -3.33
C LYS A 80 -0.58 7.68 -3.44
N THR A 81 -0.12 8.81 -2.93
CA THR A 81 -0.86 10.07 -3.00
C THR A 81 -0.97 10.56 -4.44
N LEU A 82 0.11 10.54 -5.22
CA LEU A 82 0.08 10.89 -6.64
C LEU A 82 -0.78 9.93 -7.48
N GLN A 83 -0.78 8.64 -7.12
CA GLN A 83 -1.66 7.66 -7.76
C GLN A 83 -3.14 7.86 -7.40
N ALA A 84 -3.44 8.26 -6.17
CA ALA A 84 -4.79 8.58 -5.74
C ALA A 84 -5.31 9.85 -6.42
N ALA A 85 -4.43 10.83 -6.63
CA ALA A 85 -4.73 12.06 -7.38
C ALA A 85 -4.81 11.85 -8.91
N GLY A 86 -4.47 10.66 -9.42
CA GLY A 86 -4.57 10.34 -10.86
C GLY A 86 -3.38 10.77 -11.72
N HIS A 87 -2.34 11.36 -11.13
CA HIS A 87 -1.17 11.85 -11.89
C HIS A 87 -0.20 10.75 -12.29
N VAL A 88 -0.24 9.62 -11.59
CA VAL A 88 0.66 8.48 -11.82
C VAL A 88 -0.15 7.20 -11.96
N ALA A 89 0.03 6.50 -13.07
CA ALA A 89 -0.64 5.23 -13.30
C ALA A 89 -0.19 4.18 -12.28
N ARG A 90 -1.12 3.36 -11.82
CA ARG A 90 -0.77 2.17 -11.04
C ARG A 90 -0.22 1.11 -11.98
N ALA A 91 0.85 0.44 -11.56
CA ALA A 91 1.33 -0.72 -12.30
C ALA A 91 0.22 -1.76 -12.45
N PRO A 92 0.07 -2.38 -13.60
CA PRO A 92 -0.91 -3.44 -13.78
C PRO A 92 -0.64 -4.57 -12.78
N ARG A 93 -1.73 -5.14 -12.26
CA ARG A 93 -1.61 -6.28 -11.34
C ARG A 93 -0.93 -7.41 -12.09
N ARG A 94 0.13 -7.95 -11.51
CA ARG A 94 0.77 -9.15 -12.07
C ARG A 94 -0.28 -10.24 -12.22
N GLY A 95 -0.32 -10.89 -13.37
CA GLY A 95 -1.17 -12.06 -13.61
C GLY A 95 -0.86 -13.19 -12.64
N ALA A 96 -1.70 -14.23 -12.65
CA ALA A 96 -1.49 -15.42 -11.85
C ALA A 96 -0.08 -15.97 -12.06
N HIS A 97 0.56 -16.41 -10.98
CA HIS A 97 1.89 -17.03 -11.04
C HIS A 97 1.85 -18.19 -12.04
N ARG A 98 2.76 -18.18 -13.01
CA ARG A 98 2.83 -19.26 -14.00
C ARG A 98 3.09 -20.56 -13.26
N LYS A 99 2.23 -21.59 -13.48
CA LYS A 99 2.47 -22.93 -12.98
C LYS A 99 3.81 -23.44 -13.51
N LYS A 100 4.61 -24.06 -12.66
CA LYS A 100 5.81 -24.76 -13.12
C LYS A 100 5.42 -25.75 -14.22
N ARG A 101 6.10 -25.69 -15.34
CA ARG A 101 5.94 -26.70 -16.37
C ARG A 101 6.35 -28.06 -15.80
N PRO A 102 5.62 -29.14 -16.08
CA PRO A 102 6.04 -30.47 -15.69
C PRO A 102 7.44 -30.76 -16.26
N ARG A 103 8.29 -31.39 -15.46
CA ARG A 103 9.61 -31.79 -15.94
C ARG A 103 9.45 -32.78 -17.09
N LYS A 104 10.29 -32.63 -18.10
CA LYS A 104 10.35 -33.62 -19.19
C LYS A 104 10.84 -34.95 -18.61
N PRO A 105 10.19 -36.10 -18.95
CA PRO A 105 10.45 -37.38 -18.31
C PRO A 105 11.82 -37.99 -18.68
N LEU A 106 12.40 -37.61 -19.81
CA LEU A 106 13.64 -38.19 -20.28
C LEU A 106 14.78 -37.17 -20.31
N PRO A 107 16.03 -37.59 -19.99
CA PRO A 107 17.22 -36.77 -20.18
C PRO A 107 17.37 -36.31 -21.64
N GLY A 108 17.80 -35.07 -21.86
CA GLY A 108 18.00 -34.54 -23.22
C GLY A 108 16.76 -33.96 -23.91
N MET A 109 15.56 -34.13 -23.33
CA MET A 109 14.34 -33.52 -23.89
C MET A 109 14.28 -31.99 -23.72
N MET A 110 15.13 -31.42 -22.89
CA MET A 110 15.27 -29.99 -22.70
C MET A 110 16.72 -29.64 -22.41
N LEU A 111 17.33 -28.87 -23.31
CA LEU A 111 18.65 -28.29 -23.13
C LEU A 111 18.48 -26.84 -22.65
N HIS A 112 19.19 -26.48 -21.60
CA HIS A 112 19.35 -25.09 -21.16
C HIS A 112 20.76 -24.66 -21.54
N GLN A 113 20.85 -23.68 -22.44
CA GLN A 113 22.11 -23.06 -22.79
C GLN A 113 22.12 -21.67 -22.13
N ASP A 114 23.06 -21.44 -21.24
CA ASP A 114 23.33 -20.14 -20.66
C ASP A 114 24.59 -19.56 -21.36
N GLY A 115 24.42 -18.42 -22.01
CA GLY A 115 25.49 -17.69 -22.63
C GLY A 115 26.15 -16.76 -21.61
N SER A 116 27.19 -17.24 -20.92
CA SER A 116 28.01 -16.34 -20.11
C SER A 116 29.06 -15.70 -21.01
N THR A 117 29.13 -14.38 -21.01
CA THR A 117 30.17 -13.57 -21.70
C THR A 117 31.40 -13.35 -20.81
N HIS A 118 31.67 -14.25 -19.88
CA HIS A 118 32.79 -14.11 -18.96
C HIS A 118 34.08 -14.59 -19.64
N GLU A 119 35.08 -13.73 -19.71
CA GLU A 119 36.45 -14.13 -20.03
C GLU A 119 37.06 -14.78 -18.78
N TRP A 120 37.59 -16.00 -18.93
CA TRP A 120 38.22 -16.78 -17.86
C TRP A 120 39.70 -16.44 -17.74
#